data_9e35bd1ea68adca35383eaa5ef50f2b9
#
_entry.id   9e35bd1ea68adca35383eaa5ef50f2b9
#
_cell.length_a   1.000
_cell.length_b   1.000
_cell.length_c   1.000
_cell.angle_alpha   90.00
_cell.angle_beta   90.00
_cell.angle_gamma   90.00
#
_symmetry.space_group_name_H-M   'P 1'
#
loop_
_entity.id
_entity.type
_entity.pdbx_description
1 polymer ?
#
loop_
_entity_poly.entity_id
_entity_poly.type
_entity_poly.pdbx_seq_one_letter_code
_entity_poly.pdbx_strand_id
1 'polypeptide(L)'
;MLSSGFLLTLFFVTLVIAVLSGLIFLMPSVPVKYIRLHLTLLLLPVIVGVIGLITINGREVIGIFALDKLAWLVGAFVLALGFIIQKFSARYLLGDRNYRKYFPLYTFTTVFASIGWLSNDLRLIVICWGLTLFCLTQLIRLNRSWKVPAEAAKVSARSFIIGWVALLLAVVVFFIGTGDWVIDPSQDYDVSMSYGLKLIVDLLLVIAVIIPAAQYPFQSWLIESVVAPTPVSAIMHAGIVNAGGIILTRFSPVFDNNIALTLLLIISSISVLIGSGISLVHVDYKRQLVGSTMSQMGLSLIHI
;
A
#
# COMPACT_ATOMS: atom_id res chain seq x y z
N MET A 1 6.86 28.07 -14.54
CA MET A 1 6.78 26.84 -13.71
C MET A 1 5.37 26.72 -13.16
N LEU A 2 4.76 25.54 -13.25
CA LEU A 2 3.47 25.26 -12.60
C LEU A 2 3.70 25.31 -11.09
N SER A 3 2.85 26.02 -10.34
CA SER A 3 2.97 26.03 -8.86
C SER A 3 2.62 24.65 -8.31
N SER A 4 3.31 24.21 -7.27
CA SER A 4 3.09 22.91 -6.62
C SER A 4 1.66 22.75 -6.12
N GLY A 5 1.03 23.86 -5.67
CA GLY A 5 -0.37 23.88 -5.28
C GLY A 5 -1.32 23.63 -6.46
N PHE A 6 -1.03 24.17 -7.63
CA PHE A 6 -1.81 23.89 -8.84
C PHE A 6 -1.70 22.42 -9.25
N LEU A 7 -0.48 21.84 -9.23
CA LEU A 7 -0.26 20.43 -9.55
C LEU A 7 -0.98 19.51 -8.58
N LEU A 8 -0.93 19.82 -7.28
CA LEU A 8 -1.65 19.07 -6.26
C LEU A 8 -3.17 19.11 -6.49
N THR A 9 -3.72 20.29 -6.76
CA THR A 9 -5.16 20.46 -7.04
C THR A 9 -5.55 19.66 -8.29
N LEU A 10 -4.77 19.78 -9.38
CA LEU A 10 -5.00 19.04 -10.61
C LEU A 10 -4.94 17.54 -10.40
N PHE A 11 -3.99 17.06 -9.56
CA PHE A 11 -3.86 15.66 -9.20
C PHE A 11 -5.12 15.16 -8.49
N PHE A 12 -5.62 15.86 -7.49
CA PHE A 12 -6.86 15.48 -6.80
C PHE A 12 -8.09 15.51 -7.71
N VAL A 13 -8.22 16.51 -8.56
CA VAL A 13 -9.32 16.57 -9.55
C VAL A 13 -9.29 15.34 -10.46
N THR A 14 -8.11 14.97 -10.96
CA THR A 14 -7.98 13.77 -11.82
C THR A 14 -8.22 12.46 -11.07
N LEU A 15 -7.85 12.36 -9.78
CA LEU A 15 -8.19 11.22 -8.92
C LEU A 15 -9.71 11.09 -8.73
N VAL A 16 -10.40 12.20 -8.46
CA VAL A 16 -11.86 12.21 -8.33
C VAL A 16 -12.54 11.77 -9.63
N ILE A 17 -12.09 12.26 -10.78
CA ILE A 17 -12.60 11.84 -12.09
C ILE A 17 -12.39 10.32 -12.29
N ALA A 18 -11.23 9.78 -11.94
CA ALA A 18 -10.93 8.36 -12.04
C ALA A 18 -11.87 7.52 -11.14
N VAL A 19 -12.10 7.95 -9.90
CA VAL A 19 -13.01 7.29 -8.96
C VAL A 19 -14.45 7.34 -9.48
N LEU A 20 -14.94 8.51 -9.89
CA LEU A 20 -16.30 8.67 -10.41
C LEU A 20 -16.53 7.81 -11.64
N SER A 21 -15.57 7.75 -12.56
CA SER A 21 -15.66 6.88 -13.74
C SER A 21 -15.75 5.39 -13.36
N GLY A 22 -15.03 4.95 -12.32
CA GLY A 22 -15.13 3.59 -11.79
C GLY A 22 -16.49 3.31 -11.15
N LEU A 23 -17.03 4.26 -10.37
CA LEU A 23 -18.34 4.14 -9.75
C LEU A 23 -19.48 4.11 -10.77
N ILE A 24 -19.41 4.93 -11.82
CA ILE A 24 -20.38 4.91 -12.93
C ILE A 24 -20.41 3.51 -13.58
N PHE A 25 -19.26 2.85 -13.69
CA PHE A 25 -19.17 1.51 -14.27
C PHE A 25 -19.89 0.42 -13.44
N LEU A 26 -20.19 0.68 -12.16
CA LEU A 26 -21.03 -0.22 -11.35
C LEU A 26 -22.47 -0.30 -11.85
N MET A 27 -22.98 0.75 -12.53
CA MET A 27 -24.37 0.80 -12.97
C MET A 27 -24.62 -0.25 -14.07
N PRO A 28 -25.63 -1.11 -13.94
CA PRO A 28 -25.94 -2.14 -14.94
C PRO A 28 -26.28 -1.56 -16.32
N SER A 29 -26.82 -0.35 -16.38
CA SER A 29 -27.20 0.37 -17.61
C SER A 29 -25.99 0.81 -18.46
N VAL A 30 -24.79 0.92 -17.86
CA VAL A 30 -23.60 1.36 -18.56
C VAL A 30 -23.04 0.23 -19.43
N PRO A 31 -22.75 0.44 -20.73
CA PRO A 31 -22.19 -0.58 -21.60
C PRO A 31 -20.80 -1.04 -21.14
N VAL A 32 -20.47 -2.32 -21.34
CA VAL A 32 -19.13 -2.87 -20.98
C VAL A 32 -18.00 -2.12 -21.70
N LYS A 33 -18.23 -1.62 -22.93
CA LYS A 33 -17.26 -0.80 -23.69
C LYS A 33 -16.83 0.49 -22.95
N TYR A 34 -17.61 0.98 -21.98
CA TYR A 34 -17.28 2.13 -21.14
C TYR A 34 -15.96 1.94 -20.37
N ILE A 35 -15.51 0.68 -20.17
CA ILE A 35 -14.23 0.37 -19.53
C ILE A 35 -13.06 1.09 -20.24
N ARG A 36 -13.14 1.30 -21.56
CA ARG A 36 -12.09 2.01 -22.30
C ARG A 36 -11.99 3.48 -21.85
N LEU A 37 -13.13 4.13 -21.65
CA LEU A 37 -13.17 5.51 -21.14
C LEU A 37 -12.63 5.56 -19.70
N HIS A 38 -13.06 4.63 -18.83
CA HIS A 38 -12.52 4.54 -17.47
C HIS A 38 -11.00 4.39 -17.47
N LEU A 39 -10.44 3.51 -18.30
CA LEU A 39 -8.99 3.32 -18.40
C LEU A 39 -8.27 4.57 -18.94
N THR A 40 -8.85 5.31 -19.90
CA THR A 40 -8.24 6.57 -20.37
C THR A 40 -8.25 7.65 -19.28
N LEU A 41 -9.31 7.72 -18.47
CA LEU A 41 -9.39 8.65 -17.34
C LEU A 41 -8.41 8.31 -16.21
N LEU A 42 -8.10 7.02 -16.01
CA LEU A 42 -7.06 6.59 -15.05
C LEU A 42 -5.65 7.03 -15.44
N LEU A 43 -5.38 7.31 -16.73
CA LEU A 43 -4.09 7.83 -17.16
C LEU A 43 -3.86 9.28 -16.70
N LEU A 44 -4.91 10.06 -16.50
CA LEU A 44 -4.78 11.48 -16.14
C LEU A 44 -3.99 11.67 -14.83
N PRO A 45 -4.35 11.04 -13.69
CA PRO A 45 -3.59 11.21 -12.46
C PRO A 45 -2.16 10.62 -12.56
N VAL A 46 -1.93 9.59 -13.38
CA VAL A 46 -0.58 9.08 -13.65
C VAL A 46 0.27 10.14 -14.32
N ILE A 47 -0.26 10.79 -15.37
CA ILE A 47 0.46 11.85 -16.10
C ILE A 47 0.77 13.03 -15.17
N VAL A 48 -0.21 13.48 -14.37
CA VAL A 48 -0.02 14.58 -13.43
C VAL A 48 1.01 14.20 -12.35
N GLY A 49 0.99 12.95 -11.86
CA GLY A 49 1.97 12.44 -10.90
C GLY A 49 3.39 12.41 -11.46
N VAL A 50 3.56 12.00 -12.71
CA VAL A 50 4.88 12.04 -13.40
C VAL A 50 5.35 13.48 -13.62
N ILE A 51 4.46 14.41 -14.00
CA ILE A 51 4.79 15.83 -14.11
C ILE A 51 5.23 16.37 -12.76
N GLY A 52 4.51 16.05 -11.67
CA GLY A 52 4.89 16.41 -10.31
C GLY A 52 6.28 15.92 -9.94
N LEU A 53 6.60 14.65 -10.24
CA LEU A 53 7.92 14.06 -9.98
C LEU A 53 9.06 14.80 -10.72
N ILE A 54 8.82 15.23 -11.97
CA ILE A 54 9.82 15.91 -12.79
C ILE A 54 10.01 17.37 -12.34
N THR A 55 8.94 18.03 -11.89
CA THR A 55 8.97 19.47 -11.60
C THR A 55 9.40 19.80 -10.18
N ILE A 56 9.29 18.86 -9.24
CA ILE A 56 9.63 19.10 -7.83
C ILE A 56 11.15 19.09 -7.62
N ASN A 57 11.68 20.15 -6.98
CA ASN A 57 13.11 20.28 -6.69
C ASN A 57 13.47 20.19 -5.20
N GLY A 58 12.50 19.91 -4.32
CA GLY A 58 12.70 19.82 -2.88
C GLY A 58 11.47 19.28 -2.19
N ARG A 59 11.43 19.36 -0.86
CA ARG A 59 10.25 19.05 -0.07
C ARG A 59 9.43 20.33 0.10
N GLU A 60 8.19 20.31 -0.37
CA GLU A 60 7.23 21.39 -0.17
C GLU A 60 6.04 20.86 0.62
N VAL A 61 5.64 21.57 1.67
CA VAL A 61 4.48 21.23 2.50
C VAL A 61 3.32 22.14 2.14
N ILE A 62 2.21 21.56 1.70
CA ILE A 62 0.99 22.28 1.34
C ILE A 62 -0.16 21.71 2.18
N GLY A 63 -0.51 22.39 3.26
CA GLY A 63 -1.51 21.93 4.22
C GLY A 63 -1.11 20.58 4.84
N ILE A 64 -1.93 19.55 4.64
CA ILE A 64 -1.70 18.20 5.16
C ILE A 64 -0.87 17.31 4.22
N PHE A 65 -0.34 17.83 3.13
CA PHE A 65 0.44 17.09 2.13
C PHE A 65 1.90 17.52 2.11
N ALA A 66 2.81 16.56 2.03
CA ALA A 66 4.23 16.79 1.79
C ALA A 66 4.58 16.27 0.39
N LEU A 67 4.92 17.22 -0.46
CA LEU A 67 5.31 16.95 -1.83
C LEU A 67 6.83 16.87 -1.87
N ASP A 68 7.34 15.69 -2.02
CA ASP A 68 8.75 15.39 -2.26
C ASP A 68 8.88 14.39 -3.41
N LYS A 69 10.11 14.14 -3.87
CA LYS A 69 10.36 13.21 -4.97
C LYS A 69 9.86 11.80 -4.66
N LEU A 70 10.00 11.34 -3.41
CA LEU A 70 9.53 10.02 -2.99
C LEU A 70 8.01 9.93 -3.04
N ALA A 71 7.30 10.95 -2.53
CA ALA A 71 5.84 10.99 -2.53
C ALA A 71 5.26 10.91 -3.96
N TRP A 72 5.78 11.76 -4.86
CA TRP A 72 5.35 11.75 -6.26
C TRP A 72 5.73 10.46 -6.98
N LEU A 73 6.95 9.94 -6.74
CA LEU A 73 7.40 8.67 -7.34
C LEU A 73 6.48 7.52 -6.95
N VAL A 74 6.24 7.33 -5.65
CA VAL A 74 5.43 6.23 -5.14
C VAL A 74 3.96 6.41 -5.55
N GLY A 75 3.41 7.62 -5.41
CA GLY A 75 2.04 7.94 -5.81
C GLY A 75 1.78 7.68 -7.30
N ALA A 76 2.66 8.17 -8.18
CA ALA A 76 2.57 7.94 -9.61
C ALA A 76 2.78 6.46 -9.98
N PHE A 77 3.72 5.77 -9.33
CA PHE A 77 4.01 4.36 -9.56
C PHE A 77 2.81 3.47 -9.21
N VAL A 78 2.18 3.67 -8.06
CA VAL A 78 0.99 2.91 -7.63
C VAL A 78 -0.17 3.10 -8.63
N LEU A 79 -0.39 4.33 -9.10
CA LEU A 79 -1.42 4.62 -10.10
C LEU A 79 -1.08 4.03 -11.47
N ALA A 80 0.19 4.07 -11.89
CA ALA A 80 0.64 3.46 -13.15
C ALA A 80 0.47 1.94 -13.13
N LEU A 81 0.87 1.28 -12.03
CA LEU A 81 0.59 -0.15 -11.83
C LEU A 81 -0.91 -0.42 -11.86
N GLY A 82 -1.70 0.41 -11.18
CA GLY A 82 -3.16 0.32 -11.19
C GLY A 82 -3.74 0.38 -12.59
N PHE A 83 -3.27 1.30 -13.42
CA PHE A 83 -3.68 1.42 -14.81
C PHE A 83 -3.29 0.17 -15.63
N ILE A 84 -2.04 -0.28 -15.56
CA ILE A 84 -1.53 -1.42 -16.33
C ILE A 84 -2.33 -2.69 -15.99
N ILE A 85 -2.52 -2.95 -14.70
CA ILE A 85 -3.22 -4.15 -14.23
C ILE A 85 -4.70 -4.08 -14.58
N GLN A 86 -5.37 -2.93 -14.46
CA GLN A 86 -6.76 -2.78 -14.88
C GLN A 86 -6.94 -2.91 -16.39
N LYS A 87 -5.98 -2.43 -17.18
CA LYS A 87 -5.97 -2.63 -18.64
C LYS A 87 -5.87 -4.11 -19.02
N PHE A 88 -5.02 -4.87 -18.33
CA PHE A 88 -4.95 -6.32 -18.48
C PHE A 88 -6.28 -6.98 -18.04
N SER A 89 -6.81 -6.58 -16.90
CA SER A 89 -8.03 -7.12 -16.29
C SER A 89 -9.26 -6.93 -17.16
N ALA A 90 -9.31 -5.87 -17.97
CA ALA A 90 -10.42 -5.58 -18.86
C ALA A 90 -10.67 -6.70 -19.91
N ARG A 91 -9.61 -7.44 -20.26
CA ARG A 91 -9.71 -8.63 -21.12
C ARG A 91 -9.78 -9.92 -20.30
N TYR A 92 -8.95 -10.01 -19.26
CA TYR A 92 -8.80 -11.22 -18.44
C TYR A 92 -10.10 -11.60 -17.71
N LEU A 93 -10.82 -10.64 -17.16
CA LEU A 93 -12.06 -10.84 -16.41
C LEU A 93 -13.32 -10.72 -17.27
N LEU A 94 -13.19 -10.58 -18.59
CA LEU A 94 -14.34 -10.41 -19.47
C LEU A 94 -15.26 -11.64 -19.39
N GLY A 95 -16.54 -11.42 -19.03
CA GLY A 95 -17.51 -12.49 -18.82
C GLY A 95 -17.62 -12.93 -17.34
N ASP A 96 -16.73 -12.49 -16.44
CA ASP A 96 -16.87 -12.77 -15.02
C ASP A 96 -18.06 -12.04 -14.42
N ARG A 97 -18.80 -12.73 -13.52
CA ARG A 97 -19.97 -12.18 -12.80
C ARG A 97 -19.63 -10.91 -12.00
N ASN A 98 -18.40 -10.81 -11.50
CA ASN A 98 -17.93 -9.71 -10.67
C ASN A 98 -17.18 -8.64 -11.45
N TYR A 99 -17.15 -8.73 -12.80
CA TYR A 99 -16.42 -7.82 -13.68
C TYR A 99 -16.60 -6.34 -13.31
N ARG A 100 -17.86 -5.91 -13.12
CA ARG A 100 -18.17 -4.50 -12.80
C ARG A 100 -17.72 -4.07 -11.39
N LYS A 101 -17.69 -4.98 -10.42
CA LYS A 101 -17.29 -4.68 -9.03
C LYS A 101 -15.78 -4.59 -8.87
N TYR A 102 -15.04 -5.27 -9.73
CA TYR A 102 -13.59 -5.31 -9.68
C TYR A 102 -12.96 -3.93 -9.88
N PHE A 103 -13.35 -3.20 -10.93
CA PHE A 103 -12.69 -1.95 -11.34
C PHE A 103 -12.78 -0.83 -10.29
N PRO A 104 -13.95 -0.49 -9.73
CA PRO A 104 -14.00 0.54 -8.69
C PRO A 104 -13.24 0.15 -7.42
N LEU A 105 -13.33 -1.12 -6.98
CA LEU A 105 -12.55 -1.58 -5.82
C LEU A 105 -11.06 -1.44 -6.05
N TYR A 106 -10.61 -1.81 -7.26
CA TYR A 106 -9.21 -1.69 -7.63
C TYR A 106 -8.76 -0.22 -7.71
N THR A 107 -9.58 0.65 -8.31
CA THR A 107 -9.33 2.09 -8.37
C THR A 107 -9.25 2.70 -6.98
N PHE A 108 -10.17 2.36 -6.07
CA PHE A 108 -10.10 2.81 -4.67
C PHE A 108 -8.82 2.36 -3.99
N THR A 109 -8.38 1.10 -4.18
CA THR A 109 -7.13 0.59 -3.59
C THR A 109 -5.95 1.46 -4.00
N THR A 110 -5.80 1.78 -5.29
CA THR A 110 -4.68 2.57 -5.79
C THR A 110 -4.77 4.05 -5.45
N VAL A 111 -5.97 4.62 -5.45
CA VAL A 111 -6.21 6.03 -5.11
C VAL A 111 -5.94 6.27 -3.62
N PHE A 112 -6.48 5.45 -2.71
CA PHE A 112 -6.20 5.60 -1.29
C PHE A 112 -4.72 5.42 -0.97
N ALA A 113 -4.06 4.42 -1.55
CA ALA A 113 -2.62 4.26 -1.40
C ALA A 113 -1.86 5.51 -1.88
N SER A 114 -2.19 6.04 -3.06
CA SER A 114 -1.53 7.23 -3.59
C SER A 114 -1.73 8.48 -2.72
N ILE A 115 -2.94 8.71 -2.22
CA ILE A 115 -3.23 9.83 -1.30
C ILE A 115 -2.44 9.66 0.01
N GLY A 116 -2.39 8.45 0.56
CA GLY A 116 -1.65 8.17 1.79
C GLY A 116 -0.16 8.50 1.65
N TRP A 117 0.44 8.19 0.51
CA TRP A 117 1.88 8.46 0.27
C TRP A 117 2.21 9.94 0.07
N LEU A 118 1.26 10.75 -0.41
CA LEU A 118 1.42 12.21 -0.50
C LEU A 118 1.13 12.91 0.82
N SER A 119 0.55 12.22 1.80
CA SER A 119 0.19 12.83 3.08
C SER A 119 1.42 13.12 3.95
N ASN A 120 1.38 14.26 4.64
CA ASN A 120 2.28 14.61 5.73
C ASN A 120 1.65 14.34 7.11
N ASP A 121 0.33 14.27 7.16
CA ASP A 121 -0.44 14.01 8.37
C ASP A 121 -0.56 12.50 8.60
N LEU A 122 -0.04 12.02 9.73
CA LEU A 122 -0.04 10.60 10.11
C LEU A 122 -1.45 10.02 10.22
N ARG A 123 -2.44 10.82 10.62
CA ARG A 123 -3.85 10.39 10.70
C ARG A 123 -4.37 10.01 9.31
N LEU A 124 -4.06 10.86 8.30
CA LEU A 124 -4.48 10.59 6.92
C LEU A 124 -3.76 9.36 6.35
N ILE A 125 -2.48 9.16 6.67
CA ILE A 125 -1.75 7.94 6.30
C ILE A 125 -2.45 6.70 6.86
N VAL A 126 -2.76 6.69 8.16
CA VAL A 126 -3.44 5.54 8.82
C VAL A 126 -4.81 5.27 8.19
N ILE A 127 -5.62 6.31 7.96
CA ILE A 127 -6.95 6.16 7.34
C ILE A 127 -6.83 5.61 5.92
N CYS A 128 -6.00 6.22 5.08
CA CYS A 128 -5.82 5.80 3.68
C CYS A 128 -5.27 4.37 3.59
N TRP A 129 -4.31 4.04 4.46
CA TRP A 129 -3.77 2.69 4.51
C TRP A 129 -4.81 1.65 4.92
N GLY A 130 -5.61 1.93 5.94
CA GLY A 130 -6.73 1.07 6.36
C GLY A 130 -7.76 0.85 5.24
N LEU A 131 -8.13 1.92 4.52
CA LEU A 131 -9.05 1.83 3.37
C LEU A 131 -8.44 1.02 2.21
N THR A 132 -7.14 1.17 1.95
CA THR A 132 -6.41 0.38 0.95
C THR A 132 -6.47 -1.12 1.28
N LEU A 133 -6.15 -1.50 2.52
CA LEU A 133 -6.19 -2.88 2.99
C LEU A 133 -7.61 -3.45 2.99
N PHE A 134 -8.61 -2.64 3.35
CA PHE A 134 -10.02 -3.01 3.27
C PHE A 134 -10.44 -3.32 1.82
N CYS A 135 -10.14 -2.43 0.87
CA CYS A 135 -10.45 -2.63 -0.54
C CYS A 135 -9.75 -3.89 -1.09
N LEU A 136 -8.48 -4.11 -0.74
CA LEU A 136 -7.75 -5.32 -1.10
C LEU A 136 -8.44 -6.59 -0.56
N THR A 137 -8.87 -6.58 0.69
CA THR A 137 -9.61 -7.70 1.29
C THR A 137 -10.89 -8.00 0.51
N GLN A 138 -11.62 -6.96 0.06
CA GLN A 138 -12.80 -7.14 -0.79
C GLN A 138 -12.44 -7.69 -2.18
N LEU A 139 -11.28 -7.33 -2.73
CA LEU A 139 -10.77 -7.88 -3.99
C LEU A 139 -10.40 -9.36 -3.87
N ILE A 140 -9.77 -9.78 -2.77
CA ILE A 140 -9.48 -11.19 -2.48
C ILE A 140 -10.81 -11.97 -2.36
N ARG A 141 -11.82 -11.38 -1.71
CA ARG A 141 -13.17 -11.94 -1.54
C ARG A 141 -14.08 -11.75 -2.77
N LEU A 142 -13.58 -11.36 -3.91
CA LEU A 142 -14.40 -10.96 -5.06
C LEU A 142 -15.44 -12.03 -5.44
N ASN A 143 -15.03 -13.31 -5.39
CA ASN A 143 -15.93 -14.44 -5.63
C ASN A 143 -16.54 -14.96 -4.31
N ARG A 144 -17.55 -14.24 -3.81
CA ARG A 144 -18.20 -14.50 -2.50
C ARG A 144 -18.93 -15.84 -2.41
N SER A 145 -19.28 -16.44 -3.55
CA SER A 145 -20.02 -17.72 -3.58
C SER A 145 -19.12 -18.93 -3.28
N TRP A 146 -17.79 -18.76 -3.34
CA TRP A 146 -16.85 -19.84 -3.08
C TRP A 146 -16.27 -19.73 -1.67
N LYS A 147 -16.23 -20.87 -0.96
CA LYS A 147 -15.72 -20.91 0.43
C LYS A 147 -14.26 -20.53 0.53
N VAL A 148 -13.42 -21.03 -0.39
CA VAL A 148 -11.96 -20.86 -0.35
C VAL A 148 -11.55 -19.38 -0.43
N PRO A 149 -12.00 -18.56 -1.40
CA PRO A 149 -11.72 -17.12 -1.40
C PRO A 149 -12.26 -16.37 -0.18
N ALA A 150 -13.39 -16.83 0.38
CA ALA A 150 -13.96 -16.22 1.59
C ALA A 150 -13.08 -16.46 2.82
N GLU A 151 -12.50 -17.67 2.95
CA GLU A 151 -11.57 -18.01 4.03
C GLU A 151 -10.22 -17.29 3.87
N ALA A 152 -9.67 -17.28 2.66
CA ALA A 152 -8.46 -16.52 2.35
C ALA A 152 -8.61 -15.02 2.70
N ALA A 153 -9.75 -14.42 2.34
CA ALA A 153 -10.06 -13.04 2.70
C ALA A 153 -10.16 -12.82 4.21
N LYS A 154 -10.67 -13.79 4.99
CA LYS A 154 -10.72 -13.70 6.46
C LYS A 154 -9.31 -13.74 7.06
N VAL A 155 -8.44 -14.63 6.57
CA VAL A 155 -7.04 -14.70 7.01
C VAL A 155 -6.32 -13.39 6.72
N SER A 156 -6.46 -12.88 5.49
CA SER A 156 -5.89 -11.60 5.09
C SER A 156 -6.43 -10.44 5.93
N ALA A 157 -7.75 -10.38 6.15
CA ALA A 157 -8.38 -9.34 6.97
C ALA A 157 -7.84 -9.32 8.42
N ARG A 158 -7.70 -10.50 9.05
CA ARG A 158 -7.16 -10.60 10.42
C ARG A 158 -5.72 -10.07 10.48
N SER A 159 -4.87 -10.50 9.57
CA SER A 159 -3.49 -10.02 9.48
C SER A 159 -3.44 -8.51 9.25
N PHE A 160 -4.20 -8.00 8.30
CA PHE A 160 -4.25 -6.57 7.99
C PHE A 160 -4.79 -5.71 9.14
N ILE A 161 -5.80 -6.19 9.87
CA ILE A 161 -6.31 -5.49 11.05
C ILE A 161 -5.22 -5.39 12.13
N ILE A 162 -4.47 -6.47 12.39
CA ILE A 162 -3.38 -6.44 13.37
C ILE A 162 -2.30 -5.44 12.95
N GLY A 163 -1.84 -5.47 11.69
CA GLY A 163 -0.85 -4.53 11.18
C GLY A 163 -1.34 -3.08 11.18
N TRP A 164 -2.60 -2.86 10.79
CA TRP A 164 -3.21 -1.53 10.81
C TRP A 164 -3.39 -0.98 12.22
N VAL A 165 -3.85 -1.80 13.18
CA VAL A 165 -3.97 -1.41 14.59
C VAL A 165 -2.59 -1.09 15.18
N ALA A 166 -1.55 -1.86 14.84
CA ALA A 166 -0.19 -1.55 15.27
C ALA A 166 0.28 -0.19 14.72
N LEU A 167 0.02 0.13 13.45
CA LEU A 167 0.31 1.45 12.88
C LEU A 167 -0.48 2.56 13.57
N LEU A 168 -1.77 2.34 13.81
CA LEU A 168 -2.62 3.31 14.52
C LEU A 168 -2.08 3.59 15.93
N LEU A 169 -1.73 2.54 16.67
CA LEU A 169 -1.16 2.68 18.02
C LEU A 169 0.21 3.37 17.97
N ALA A 170 1.06 3.06 17.00
CA ALA A 170 2.34 3.75 16.81
C ALA A 170 2.15 5.26 16.64
N VAL A 171 1.20 5.66 15.80
CA VAL A 171 0.86 7.07 15.56
C VAL A 171 0.27 7.74 16.80
N VAL A 172 -0.59 7.05 17.57
CA VAL A 172 -1.16 7.58 18.82
C VAL A 172 -0.08 7.76 19.87
N VAL A 173 0.82 6.78 20.05
CA VAL A 173 1.94 6.88 21.01
C VAL A 173 2.92 7.98 20.59
N PHE A 174 3.20 8.11 19.29
CA PHE A 174 3.99 9.21 18.74
C PHE A 174 3.38 10.57 19.12
N PHE A 175 2.07 10.74 18.91
CA PHE A 175 1.37 11.97 19.31
C PHE A 175 1.44 12.23 20.81
N ILE A 176 1.29 11.21 21.64
CA ILE A 176 1.41 11.36 23.12
C ILE A 176 2.82 11.83 23.50
N GLY A 177 3.84 11.37 22.77
CA GLY A 177 5.23 11.75 23.04
C GLY A 177 5.62 13.14 22.54
N THR A 178 5.10 13.55 21.37
CA THR A 178 5.53 14.78 20.66
C THR A 178 4.51 15.91 20.71
N GLY A 179 3.21 15.59 20.84
CA GLY A 179 2.10 16.53 20.68
C GLY A 179 1.70 16.81 19.22
N ASP A 180 2.42 16.25 18.24
CA ASP A 180 2.23 16.53 16.82
C ASP A 180 1.77 15.30 16.02
N TRP A 181 1.00 15.55 14.96
CA TRP A 181 0.56 14.53 13.99
C TRP A 181 1.42 14.48 12.73
N VAL A 182 2.52 15.19 12.71
CA VAL A 182 3.41 15.35 11.57
C VAL A 182 4.83 14.99 11.99
N ILE A 183 5.54 14.23 11.15
CA ILE A 183 6.97 13.97 11.35
C ILE A 183 7.75 15.08 10.66
N ASP A 184 8.49 15.85 11.46
CA ASP A 184 9.43 16.84 10.98
C ASP A 184 10.84 16.22 10.90
N PRO A 185 11.42 16.06 9.70
CA PRO A 185 12.75 15.48 9.54
C PRO A 185 13.88 16.29 10.18
N SER A 186 13.62 17.55 10.55
CA SER A 186 14.60 18.42 11.21
C SER A 186 14.61 18.29 12.73
N GLN A 187 13.61 17.62 13.31
CA GLN A 187 13.45 17.47 14.75
C GLN A 187 14.27 16.28 15.26
N ASP A 188 14.96 16.49 16.38
CA ASP A 188 15.61 15.41 17.14
C ASP A 188 14.61 14.77 18.10
N TYR A 189 14.18 13.55 17.73
CA TYR A 189 13.19 12.79 18.51
C TYR A 189 13.79 12.08 19.72
N ASP A 190 15.11 11.95 19.82
CA ASP A 190 15.78 11.45 21.03
C ASP A 190 15.69 12.45 22.18
N VAL A 191 15.62 13.74 21.85
CA VAL A 191 15.47 14.81 22.86
C VAL A 191 13.99 15.05 23.19
N SER A 192 13.09 14.96 22.20
CA SER A 192 11.67 15.32 22.37
C SER A 192 10.81 14.19 22.94
N MET A 193 11.22 12.93 22.82
CA MET A 193 10.48 11.76 23.31
C MET A 193 11.27 11.02 24.39
N SER A 194 10.55 10.48 25.41
CA SER A 194 11.19 9.55 26.34
C SER A 194 11.58 8.26 25.62
N TYR A 195 12.72 7.68 26.02
CA TYR A 195 13.23 6.42 25.45
C TYR A 195 12.17 5.30 25.41
N GLY A 196 11.35 5.18 26.47
CA GLY A 196 10.31 4.15 26.55
C GLY A 196 9.20 4.35 25.51
N LEU A 197 8.75 5.58 25.29
CA LEU A 197 7.73 5.88 24.28
C LEU A 197 8.28 5.64 22.87
N LYS A 198 9.51 6.06 22.60
CA LYS A 198 10.17 5.84 21.32
C LYS A 198 10.32 4.36 21.01
N LEU A 199 10.80 3.56 21.98
CA LEU A 199 10.90 2.10 21.83
C LEU A 199 9.54 1.46 21.52
N ILE A 200 8.46 1.91 22.18
CA ILE A 200 7.11 1.40 21.90
C ILE A 200 6.68 1.75 20.46
N VAL A 201 6.91 2.99 20.00
CA VAL A 201 6.61 3.39 18.62
C VAL A 201 7.35 2.50 17.63
N ASP A 202 8.65 2.30 17.83
CA ASP A 202 9.50 1.51 16.93
C ASP A 202 9.09 0.04 16.88
N LEU A 203 8.78 -0.57 18.03
CA LEU A 203 8.29 -1.95 18.07
C LEU A 203 6.91 -2.11 17.41
N LEU A 204 6.02 -1.14 17.58
CA LEU A 204 4.72 -1.12 16.90
C LEU A 204 4.89 -0.95 15.39
N LEU A 205 5.84 -0.12 14.94
CA LEU A 205 6.18 0.04 13.53
C LEU A 205 6.74 -1.26 12.94
N VAL A 206 7.60 -2.00 13.67
CA VAL A 206 8.05 -3.33 13.21
C VAL A 206 6.84 -4.22 12.91
N ILE A 207 5.87 -4.31 13.84
CA ILE A 207 4.66 -5.13 13.63
C ILE A 207 3.85 -4.62 12.45
N ALA A 208 3.65 -3.31 12.35
CA ALA A 208 2.89 -2.66 11.27
C ALA A 208 3.47 -2.95 9.87
N VAL A 209 4.78 -3.17 9.78
CA VAL A 209 5.53 -3.33 8.54
C VAL A 209 5.69 -4.79 8.13
N ILE A 210 6.04 -5.69 9.08
CA ILE A 210 6.28 -7.10 8.77
C ILE A 210 5.01 -7.82 8.30
N ILE A 211 3.83 -7.38 8.75
CA ILE A 211 2.56 -8.02 8.40
C ILE A 211 2.19 -7.79 6.93
N PRO A 212 2.05 -6.56 6.42
CA PRO A 212 1.77 -6.35 5.01
C PRO A 212 2.90 -6.83 4.10
N ALA A 213 4.16 -6.76 4.55
CA ALA A 213 5.31 -7.32 3.83
C ALA A 213 5.38 -8.86 3.86
N ALA A 214 4.36 -9.53 4.43
CA ALA A 214 4.24 -10.98 4.52
C ALA A 214 5.48 -11.67 5.11
N GLN A 215 6.10 -11.05 6.12
CA GLN A 215 7.26 -11.63 6.81
C GLN A 215 6.84 -12.69 7.82
N TYR A 216 7.74 -13.64 8.10
CA TYR A 216 7.53 -14.64 9.12
C TYR A 216 7.31 -13.95 10.50
N PRO A 217 6.33 -14.42 11.31
CA PRO A 217 5.39 -15.53 11.09
C PRO A 217 4.06 -15.14 10.41
N PHE A 218 3.92 -13.96 9.82
CA PHE A 218 2.67 -13.42 9.28
C PHE A 218 2.46 -13.64 7.78
N GLN A 219 3.24 -14.51 7.13
CA GLN A 219 3.18 -14.80 5.69
C GLN A 219 1.89 -15.49 5.23
N SER A 220 1.11 -16.07 6.15
CA SER A 220 -0.08 -16.88 5.84
C SER A 220 -1.11 -16.15 4.99
N TRP A 221 -1.31 -14.85 5.19
CA TRP A 221 -2.27 -14.09 4.41
C TRP A 221 -1.92 -14.07 2.92
N LEU A 222 -0.63 -14.00 2.57
CA LEU A 222 -0.17 -13.96 1.18
C LEU A 222 -0.26 -15.37 0.55
N ILE A 223 0.09 -16.42 1.31
CA ILE A 223 -0.02 -17.81 0.88
C ILE A 223 -1.47 -18.19 0.59
N GLU A 224 -2.39 -17.88 1.49
CA GLU A 224 -3.81 -18.20 1.32
C GLU A 224 -4.48 -17.36 0.21
N SER A 225 -4.00 -16.13 -0.02
CA SER A 225 -4.55 -15.24 -1.04
C SER A 225 -4.22 -15.63 -2.49
N VAL A 226 -3.42 -16.66 -2.71
CA VAL A 226 -3.09 -17.24 -4.04
C VAL A 226 -4.34 -17.63 -4.85
N VAL A 227 -5.47 -17.92 -4.16
CA VAL A 227 -6.77 -18.23 -4.78
C VAL A 227 -7.43 -17.02 -5.46
N ALA A 228 -6.96 -15.82 -5.19
CA ALA A 228 -7.46 -14.61 -5.82
C ALA A 228 -7.21 -14.61 -7.35
N PRO A 229 -8.01 -13.87 -8.13
CA PRO A 229 -7.75 -13.69 -9.56
C PRO A 229 -6.35 -13.12 -9.80
N THR A 230 -5.70 -13.53 -10.90
CA THR A 230 -4.33 -13.11 -11.25
C THR A 230 -4.10 -11.60 -11.17
N PRO A 231 -5.04 -10.73 -11.62
CA PRO A 231 -4.85 -9.28 -11.47
C PRO A 231 -4.83 -8.80 -10.01
N VAL A 232 -5.58 -9.46 -9.12
CA VAL A 232 -5.53 -9.15 -7.68
C VAL A 232 -4.22 -9.63 -7.08
N SER A 233 -3.74 -10.81 -7.47
CA SER A 233 -2.42 -11.32 -7.09
C SER A 233 -1.31 -10.35 -7.53
N ALA A 234 -1.42 -9.77 -8.72
CA ALA A 234 -0.42 -8.82 -9.23
C ALA A 234 -0.27 -7.58 -8.33
N ILE A 235 -1.37 -6.96 -7.84
CA ILE A 235 -1.26 -5.80 -6.95
C ILE A 235 -0.74 -6.18 -5.56
N MET A 236 -1.02 -7.40 -5.09
CA MET A 236 -0.47 -7.87 -3.83
C MET A 236 1.05 -7.94 -3.89
N HIS A 237 1.60 -8.60 -4.93
CA HIS A 237 3.04 -8.80 -5.09
C HIS A 237 3.81 -7.54 -5.52
N ALA A 238 3.24 -6.71 -6.40
CA ALA A 238 3.92 -5.53 -6.91
C ALA A 238 3.65 -4.23 -6.12
N GLY A 239 2.61 -4.21 -5.29
CA GLY A 239 2.16 -3.01 -4.60
C GLY A 239 2.16 -3.14 -3.08
N ILE A 240 1.22 -3.93 -2.54
CA ILE A 240 0.92 -3.93 -1.10
C ILE A 240 2.07 -4.42 -0.24
N VAL A 241 2.79 -5.46 -0.66
CA VAL A 241 3.91 -6.00 0.11
C VAL A 241 5.07 -5.01 0.24
N ASN A 242 5.26 -4.12 -0.73
CA ASN A 242 6.29 -3.08 -0.71
C ASN A 242 5.98 -1.93 0.28
N ALA A 243 4.71 -1.79 0.66
CA ALA A 243 4.28 -0.69 1.54
C ALA A 243 4.99 -0.71 2.91
N GLY A 244 5.40 -1.88 3.40
CA GLY A 244 6.17 -1.98 4.63
C GLY A 244 7.44 -1.12 4.61
N GLY A 245 8.28 -1.29 3.59
CA GLY A 245 9.49 -0.49 3.43
C GLY A 245 9.19 1.01 3.25
N ILE A 246 8.14 1.33 2.47
CA ILE A 246 7.75 2.73 2.26
C ILE A 246 7.22 3.39 3.54
N ILE A 247 6.50 2.66 4.39
CA ILE A 247 6.09 3.16 5.73
C ILE A 247 7.34 3.48 6.54
N LEU A 248 8.33 2.58 6.63
CA LEU A 248 9.56 2.85 7.39
C LEU A 248 10.32 4.06 6.86
N THR A 249 10.39 4.27 5.54
CA THR A 249 11.04 5.48 5.00
C THR A 249 10.33 6.78 5.42
N ARG A 250 9.00 6.75 5.64
CA ARG A 250 8.27 7.91 6.19
C ARG A 250 8.54 8.13 7.68
N PHE A 251 8.75 7.04 8.43
CA PHE A 251 9.06 7.08 9.86
C PHE A 251 10.58 7.09 10.13
N SER A 252 11.45 7.14 9.11
CA SER A 252 12.91 7.10 9.31
C SER A 252 13.48 8.14 10.28
N PRO A 253 12.92 9.36 10.45
CA PRO A 253 13.42 10.30 11.44
C PRO A 253 13.14 9.88 12.90
N VAL A 254 12.21 8.94 13.10
CA VAL A 254 11.80 8.43 14.42
C VAL A 254 12.34 7.03 14.66
N PHE A 255 12.39 6.20 13.62
CA PHE A 255 12.70 4.77 13.64
C PHE A 255 14.21 4.54 13.60
N ASP A 256 14.86 4.52 14.78
CA ASP A 256 16.31 4.34 14.88
C ASP A 256 16.75 3.51 16.13
N ASN A 257 15.80 2.97 16.92
CA ASN A 257 16.13 2.21 18.12
C ASN A 257 16.80 0.87 17.76
N ASN A 258 17.99 0.63 18.30
CA ASN A 258 18.79 -0.58 18.05
C ASN A 258 18.04 -1.89 18.33
N ILE A 259 17.15 -1.94 19.32
CA ILE A 259 16.37 -3.13 19.65
C ILE A 259 15.37 -3.43 18.53
N ALA A 260 14.65 -2.41 18.04
CA ALA A 260 13.66 -2.56 16.98
C ALA A 260 14.33 -2.91 15.65
N LEU A 261 15.46 -2.25 15.32
CA LEU A 261 16.27 -2.55 14.13
C LEU A 261 16.81 -3.99 14.15
N THR A 262 17.34 -4.44 15.32
CA THR A 262 17.83 -5.82 15.47
C THR A 262 16.70 -6.83 15.32
N LEU A 263 15.52 -6.56 15.91
CA LEU A 263 14.35 -7.42 15.76
C LEU A 263 13.90 -7.51 14.29
N LEU A 264 13.83 -6.36 13.61
CA LEU A 264 13.49 -6.30 12.17
C LEU A 264 14.50 -7.10 11.34
N LEU A 265 15.80 -6.94 11.60
CA LEU A 265 16.88 -7.68 10.93
C LEU A 265 16.73 -9.19 11.11
N ILE A 266 16.49 -9.67 12.35
CA ILE A 266 16.31 -11.11 12.64
C ILE A 266 15.10 -11.66 11.89
N ILE A 267 13.93 -11.00 12.00
CA ILE A 267 12.68 -11.44 11.35
C ILE A 267 12.86 -11.46 9.83
N SER A 268 13.46 -10.44 9.26
CA SER A 268 13.70 -10.33 7.83
C SER A 268 14.67 -11.39 7.33
N SER A 269 15.75 -11.68 8.06
CA SER A 269 16.72 -12.73 7.71
C SER A 269 16.08 -14.11 7.72
N ILE A 270 15.29 -14.42 8.75
CA ILE A 270 14.52 -15.67 8.81
C ILE A 270 13.55 -15.76 7.63
N SER A 271 12.89 -14.66 7.29
CA SER A 271 11.93 -14.60 6.18
C SER A 271 12.60 -14.82 4.83
N VAL A 272 13.81 -14.29 4.62
CA VAL A 272 14.62 -14.55 3.41
C VAL A 272 14.89 -16.05 3.25
N LEU A 273 15.32 -16.72 4.30
CA LEU A 273 15.63 -18.14 4.26
C LEU A 273 14.37 -19.01 4.00
N ILE A 274 13.30 -18.75 4.76
CA ILE A 274 12.03 -19.48 4.62
C ILE A 274 11.41 -19.21 3.24
N GLY A 275 11.36 -17.95 2.81
CA GLY A 275 10.81 -17.55 1.53
C GLY A 275 11.56 -18.18 0.35
N SER A 276 12.89 -18.19 0.39
CA SER A 276 13.72 -18.85 -0.63
C SER A 276 13.46 -20.36 -0.65
N GLY A 277 13.36 -20.99 0.52
CA GLY A 277 13.02 -22.41 0.63
C GLY A 277 11.65 -22.74 0.03
N ILE A 278 10.62 -21.95 0.35
CA ILE A 278 9.27 -22.08 -0.23
C ILE A 278 9.32 -21.96 -1.75
N SER A 279 10.07 -20.98 -2.28
CA SER A 279 10.20 -20.76 -3.72
C SER A 279 10.86 -21.93 -4.46
N LEU A 280 11.79 -22.64 -3.81
CA LEU A 280 12.52 -23.76 -4.41
C LEU A 280 11.73 -25.09 -4.38
N VAL A 281 10.92 -25.30 -3.33
CA VAL A 281 10.30 -26.63 -3.09
C VAL A 281 8.89 -26.73 -3.67
N HIS A 282 8.15 -25.64 -3.78
CA HIS A 282 6.76 -25.68 -4.26
C HIS A 282 6.68 -25.91 -5.77
N VAL A 283 5.78 -26.82 -6.19
CA VAL A 283 5.46 -27.08 -7.59
C VAL A 283 4.47 -26.05 -8.14
N ASP A 284 3.60 -25.49 -7.28
CA ASP A 284 2.62 -24.47 -7.68
C ASP A 284 3.31 -23.14 -7.93
N TYR A 285 3.22 -22.64 -9.18
CA TYR A 285 3.84 -21.39 -9.62
C TYR A 285 3.46 -20.17 -8.77
N LYS A 286 2.19 -20.05 -8.37
CA LYS A 286 1.76 -18.92 -7.55
C LYS A 286 2.36 -18.99 -6.14
N ARG A 287 2.50 -20.19 -5.57
CA ARG A 287 3.17 -20.37 -4.26
C ARG A 287 4.67 -20.13 -4.34
N GLN A 288 5.31 -20.46 -5.46
CA GLN A 288 6.71 -20.09 -5.72
C GLN A 288 6.86 -18.55 -5.70
N LEU A 289 5.94 -17.83 -6.38
CA LEU A 289 5.93 -16.36 -6.36
C LEU A 289 5.76 -15.79 -4.95
N VAL A 290 4.92 -16.40 -4.11
CA VAL A 290 4.78 -15.98 -2.71
C VAL A 290 6.10 -16.12 -1.97
N GLY A 291 6.78 -17.26 -2.07
CA GLY A 291 8.08 -17.48 -1.45
C GLY A 291 9.13 -16.46 -1.92
N SER A 292 9.22 -16.27 -3.25
CA SER A 292 10.11 -15.27 -3.84
C SER A 292 9.81 -13.84 -3.34
N THR A 293 8.54 -13.46 -3.27
CA THR A 293 8.12 -12.15 -2.78
C THR A 293 8.48 -11.96 -1.31
N MET A 294 8.21 -12.96 -0.46
CA MET A 294 8.58 -12.94 0.96
C MET A 294 10.08 -12.74 1.15
N SER A 295 10.90 -13.47 0.36
CA SER A 295 12.35 -13.34 0.40
C SER A 295 12.83 -11.97 -0.05
N GLN A 296 12.31 -11.44 -1.17
CA GLN A 296 12.70 -10.11 -1.68
C GLN A 296 12.31 -8.99 -0.71
N MET A 297 11.13 -9.07 -0.09
CA MET A 297 10.71 -8.10 0.92
C MET A 297 11.56 -8.19 2.18
N GLY A 298 11.97 -9.39 2.60
CA GLY A 298 12.93 -9.59 3.69
C GLY A 298 14.27 -8.89 3.38
N LEU A 299 14.82 -9.09 2.19
CA LEU A 299 16.04 -8.39 1.74
C LEU A 299 15.85 -6.87 1.74
N SER A 300 14.72 -6.37 1.28
CA SER A 300 14.42 -4.93 1.30
C SER A 300 14.42 -4.36 2.71
N LEU A 301 13.80 -5.07 3.68
CA LEU A 301 13.71 -4.63 5.08
C LEU A 301 15.05 -4.72 5.83
N ILE A 302 15.98 -5.58 5.39
CA ILE A 302 17.35 -5.63 5.93
C ILE A 302 18.15 -4.38 5.57
N HIS A 303 17.84 -3.75 4.43
CA HIS A 303 18.59 -2.59 3.92
C HIS A 303 18.02 -1.24 4.36
N ILE A 304 16.93 -1.23 5.10
CA ILE A 304 16.35 -0.03 5.72
C ILE A 304 16.96 0.22 7.09
#